data_92c9b3c2eb2e9c2eb7fb1c3c209246e9
#
_entry.id   92c9b3c2eb2e9c2eb7fb1c3c209246e9
#
_cell.length_a   1.000
_cell.length_b   1.000
_cell.length_c   1.000
_cell.angle_alpha   90.00
_cell.angle_beta   90.00
_cell.angle_gamma   90.00
#
_symmetry.space_group_name_H-M   'P 1'
#
loop_
_entity.id
_entity.type
_entity.pdbx_description
1 polymer ?
#
loop_
_entity_poly.entity_id
_entity_poly.type
_entity_poly.pdbx_seq_one_letter_code
_entity_poly.pdbx_strand_id
1 'polypeptide(L)'
;ENRVQEAEGKWPELKAAYPDMVLHLIGPLQRNKVRRAVRLFDVIESIDRADLAQAVAQAAEAEGRRPAVFIQVNTGEEPQKAGVFPDATDALVEACRACGLNLQGLMCIPPVDEEPSLHFALLREIARRNGLKGLSMGMSGDFPVAIQFGATHVRVGTAIFGYRPPTGNDVDQPAA
;
A
#
# COMPACT_ATOMS: atom_id res chain seq x y z
N GLU A 1 -3.13 -5.26 -6.49
CA GLU A 1 -4.59 -5.43 -6.31
C GLU A 1 -5.13 -4.53 -5.20
N ASN A 2 -6.38 -4.03 -5.39
CA ASN A 2 -7.03 -3.16 -4.41
C ASN A 2 -7.89 -3.93 -3.40
N ARG A 3 -8.39 -5.11 -3.76
CA ARG A 3 -9.37 -5.85 -2.96
C ARG A 3 -8.96 -7.31 -2.79
N VAL A 4 -8.96 -7.77 -1.53
CA VAL A 4 -8.58 -9.16 -1.18
C VAL A 4 -9.49 -10.18 -1.87
N GLN A 5 -10.82 -9.95 -1.89
CA GLN A 5 -11.76 -10.91 -2.49
C GLN A 5 -11.58 -11.07 -3.99
N GLU A 6 -11.32 -9.98 -4.71
CA GLU A 6 -11.07 -10.02 -6.16
C GLU A 6 -9.75 -10.76 -6.45
N ALA A 7 -8.75 -10.53 -5.61
CA ALA A 7 -7.47 -11.20 -5.73
C ALA A 7 -7.60 -12.73 -5.51
N GLU A 8 -8.37 -13.17 -4.54
CA GLU A 8 -8.56 -14.59 -4.25
C GLU A 8 -9.21 -15.37 -5.41
N GLY A 9 -10.07 -14.73 -6.17
CA GLY A 9 -10.71 -15.36 -7.34
C GLY A 9 -9.81 -15.46 -8.57
N LYS A 10 -8.71 -14.72 -8.59
CA LYS A 10 -7.86 -14.59 -9.79
C LYS A 10 -6.43 -15.09 -9.61
N TRP A 11 -5.78 -14.72 -8.51
CA TRP A 11 -4.34 -14.87 -8.37
C TRP A 11 -3.82 -16.28 -8.04
N PRO A 12 -4.56 -17.20 -7.40
CA PRO A 12 -4.05 -18.55 -7.15
C PRO A 12 -3.61 -19.26 -8.43
N GLU A 13 -4.43 -19.21 -9.49
CA GLU A 13 -4.10 -19.81 -10.79
C GLU A 13 -2.95 -19.09 -11.48
N LEU A 14 -2.96 -17.75 -11.44
CA LEU A 14 -1.90 -16.94 -12.04
C LEU A 14 -0.55 -17.14 -11.34
N LYS A 15 -0.52 -17.23 -10.01
CA LYS A 15 0.72 -17.52 -9.27
C LYS A 15 1.24 -18.93 -9.54
N ALA A 16 0.36 -19.89 -9.77
CA ALA A 16 0.77 -21.24 -10.19
C ALA A 16 1.40 -21.25 -11.59
N ALA A 17 0.86 -20.45 -12.51
CA ALA A 17 1.38 -20.32 -13.88
C ALA A 17 2.66 -19.46 -13.94
N TYR A 18 2.79 -18.47 -13.06
CA TYR A 18 3.88 -17.50 -13.02
C TYR A 18 4.43 -17.36 -11.60
N PRO A 19 5.25 -18.32 -11.11
CA PRO A 19 5.68 -18.39 -9.71
C PRO A 19 6.57 -17.23 -9.27
N ASP A 20 7.22 -16.53 -10.22
CA ASP A 20 8.10 -15.38 -9.93
C ASP A 20 7.34 -14.07 -9.69
N MET A 21 6.00 -14.08 -9.87
CA MET A 21 5.21 -12.88 -9.60
C MET A 21 5.09 -12.58 -8.12
N VAL A 22 5.32 -11.30 -7.78
CA VAL A 22 5.14 -10.75 -6.44
C VAL A 22 3.81 -10.00 -6.39
N LEU A 23 2.89 -10.45 -5.54
CA LEU A 23 1.55 -9.88 -5.44
C LEU A 23 1.47 -8.85 -4.34
N HIS A 24 1.13 -7.60 -4.71
CA HIS A 24 0.98 -6.47 -3.79
C HIS A 24 -0.49 -6.16 -3.53
N LEU A 25 -0.86 -5.98 -2.25
CA LEU A 25 -2.11 -5.34 -1.85
C LEU A 25 -1.85 -3.85 -1.65
N ILE A 26 -2.45 -3.01 -2.49
CA ILE A 26 -2.30 -1.55 -2.45
C ILE A 26 -3.56 -0.82 -2.00
N GLY A 27 -4.69 -1.52 -1.87
CA GLY A 27 -5.94 -0.96 -1.36
C GLY A 27 -6.12 -1.18 0.15
N PRO A 28 -7.11 -0.51 0.76
CA PRO A 28 -7.32 -0.54 2.21
C PRO A 28 -7.62 -1.96 2.70
N LEU A 29 -6.97 -2.34 3.80
CA LEU A 29 -7.11 -3.65 4.42
C LEU A 29 -8.03 -3.60 5.64
N GLN A 30 -9.19 -4.23 5.53
CA GLN A 30 -10.11 -4.42 6.65
C GLN A 30 -9.60 -5.53 7.58
N ARG A 31 -9.78 -5.35 8.90
CA ARG A 31 -9.27 -6.28 9.92
C ARG A 31 -9.78 -7.72 9.74
N ASN A 32 -11.04 -7.91 9.36
CA ASN A 32 -11.63 -9.23 9.10
C ASN A 32 -11.07 -9.95 7.87
N LYS A 33 -10.29 -9.27 7.02
CA LYS A 33 -9.67 -9.83 5.82
C LYS A 33 -8.16 -10.06 5.98
N VAL A 34 -7.57 -9.66 7.11
CA VAL A 34 -6.12 -9.72 7.35
C VAL A 34 -5.56 -11.12 7.13
N ARG A 35 -6.16 -12.16 7.71
CA ARG A 35 -5.66 -13.52 7.57
C ARG A 35 -5.64 -14.00 6.12
N ARG A 36 -6.68 -13.66 5.35
CA ARG A 36 -6.77 -13.96 3.91
C ARG A 36 -5.71 -13.20 3.12
N ALA A 37 -5.52 -11.92 3.43
CA ALA A 37 -4.49 -11.10 2.80
C ALA A 37 -3.09 -11.67 3.04
N VAL A 38 -2.75 -12.02 4.28
CA VAL A 38 -1.45 -12.61 4.64
C VAL A 38 -1.19 -13.92 3.90
N ARG A 39 -2.22 -14.75 3.66
CA ARG A 39 -2.07 -15.99 2.90
C ARG A 39 -1.75 -15.76 1.43
N LEU A 40 -2.34 -14.74 0.84
CA LEU A 40 -2.31 -14.54 -0.62
C LEU A 40 -1.21 -13.60 -1.08
N PHE A 41 -1.05 -12.46 -0.38
CA PHE A 41 -0.15 -11.39 -0.80
C PHE A 41 1.28 -11.58 -0.30
N ASP A 42 2.22 -11.18 -1.11
CA ASP A 42 3.65 -11.15 -0.77
C ASP A 42 4.03 -9.80 -0.16
N VAL A 43 3.29 -8.74 -0.53
CA VAL A 43 3.47 -7.38 -0.01
C VAL A 43 2.12 -6.76 0.35
N ILE A 44 2.04 -6.09 1.50
CA ILE A 44 0.87 -5.34 1.96
C ILE A 44 1.30 -3.88 2.14
N GLU A 45 0.76 -2.96 1.33
CA GLU A 45 1.21 -1.56 1.29
C GLU A 45 0.30 -0.59 2.05
N SER A 46 -0.73 -1.07 2.70
CA SER A 46 -1.81 -0.27 3.29
C SER A 46 -1.91 -0.37 4.82
N ILE A 47 -0.77 -0.51 5.51
CA ILE A 47 -0.74 -0.42 6.96
C ILE A 47 -0.87 1.05 7.36
N ASP A 48 -1.94 1.41 8.03
CA ASP A 48 -2.26 2.81 8.37
C ASP A 48 -2.52 3.07 9.87
N ARG A 49 -2.49 2.01 10.70
CA ARG A 49 -2.76 2.10 12.14
C ARG A 49 -2.18 0.91 12.90
N ALA A 50 -1.90 1.11 14.18
CA ALA A 50 -1.20 0.13 15.02
C ALA A 50 -1.99 -1.17 15.25
N ASP A 51 -3.33 -1.09 15.39
CA ASP A 51 -4.17 -2.28 15.57
C ASP A 51 -4.18 -3.17 14.31
N LEU A 52 -4.07 -2.57 13.11
CA LEU A 52 -3.92 -3.32 11.86
C LEU A 52 -2.54 -3.97 11.77
N ALA A 53 -1.48 -3.23 12.12
CA ALA A 53 -0.12 -3.75 12.18
C ALA A 53 -0.04 -4.99 13.08
N GLN A 54 -0.60 -4.89 14.29
CA GLN A 54 -0.66 -6.01 15.22
C GLN A 54 -1.45 -7.20 14.66
N ALA A 55 -2.60 -6.96 14.03
CA ALA A 55 -3.40 -8.02 13.42
C ALA A 55 -2.66 -8.73 12.27
N VAL A 56 -1.92 -7.98 11.45
CA VAL A 56 -1.09 -8.55 10.36
C VAL A 56 0.05 -9.38 10.95
N ALA A 57 0.73 -8.91 12.00
CA ALA A 57 1.80 -9.65 12.66
C ALA A 57 1.30 -11.00 13.24
N GLN A 58 0.17 -10.97 13.96
CA GLN A 58 -0.45 -12.19 14.52
C GLN A 58 -0.87 -13.17 13.41
N ALA A 59 -1.47 -12.67 12.34
CA ALA A 59 -1.85 -13.52 11.22
C ALA A 59 -0.62 -14.10 10.49
N ALA A 60 0.44 -13.31 10.33
CA ALA A 60 1.69 -13.75 9.70
C ALA A 60 2.34 -14.90 10.49
N GLU A 61 2.40 -14.77 11.80
CA GLU A 61 2.88 -15.83 12.69
C GLU A 61 2.01 -17.10 12.59
N ALA A 62 0.69 -16.94 12.68
CA ALA A 62 -0.24 -18.08 12.62
C ALA A 62 -0.22 -18.82 11.26
N GLU A 63 0.07 -18.14 10.17
CA GLU A 63 0.15 -18.71 8.82
C GLU A 63 1.58 -19.14 8.43
N GLY A 64 2.57 -18.93 9.29
CA GLY A 64 3.98 -19.19 8.98
C GLY A 64 4.50 -18.38 7.79
N ARG A 65 3.95 -17.17 7.58
CA ARG A 65 4.31 -16.28 6.47
C ARG A 65 4.92 -14.98 7.00
N ARG A 66 5.68 -14.30 6.13
CA ARG A 66 6.31 -13.02 6.49
C ARG A 66 6.21 -12.04 5.31
N PRO A 67 5.02 -11.58 4.95
CA PRO A 67 4.88 -10.63 3.86
C PRO A 67 5.66 -9.34 4.16
N ALA A 68 6.19 -8.72 3.11
CA ALA A 68 6.73 -7.37 3.25
C ALA A 68 5.58 -6.39 3.51
N VAL A 69 5.82 -5.35 4.31
CA VAL A 69 4.80 -4.34 4.57
C VAL A 69 5.33 -2.93 4.32
N PHE A 70 4.42 -2.06 3.88
CA PHE A 70 4.62 -0.62 3.79
C PHE A 70 3.56 0.08 4.63
N ILE A 71 3.94 1.20 5.24
CA ILE A 71 2.99 2.08 5.92
C ILE A 71 2.45 3.06 4.89
N GLN A 72 1.12 3.12 4.79
CA GLN A 72 0.44 4.13 3.98
C GLN A 72 0.36 5.44 4.76
N VAL A 73 0.94 6.50 4.18
CA VAL A 73 0.94 7.86 4.74
C VAL A 73 -0.05 8.71 3.96
N ASN A 74 -0.96 9.37 4.67
CA ASN A 74 -1.89 10.36 4.11
C ASN A 74 -1.18 11.71 4.07
N THR A 75 -0.42 11.94 3.02
CA THR A 75 0.43 13.13 2.88
C THR A 75 -0.36 14.43 2.65
N GLY A 76 -1.61 14.34 2.24
CA GLY A 76 -2.52 15.49 2.10
C GLY A 76 -3.33 15.79 3.35
N GLU A 77 -3.19 14.97 4.41
CA GLU A 77 -3.92 15.12 5.68
C GLU A 77 -5.44 15.22 5.51
N GLU A 78 -5.98 14.51 4.50
CA GLU A 78 -7.41 14.48 4.17
C GLU A 78 -8.13 13.48 5.09
N PRO A 79 -9.01 13.91 6.02
CA PRO A 79 -9.61 13.04 7.05
C PRO A 79 -10.41 11.86 6.49
N GLN A 80 -10.93 11.97 5.26
CA GLN A 80 -11.73 10.94 4.59
C GLN A 80 -10.88 9.89 3.87
N LYS A 81 -9.56 10.11 3.70
CA LYS A 81 -8.66 9.18 3.01
C LYS A 81 -7.91 8.28 4.00
N ALA A 82 -7.58 7.08 3.52
CA ALA A 82 -6.77 6.14 4.26
C ALA A 82 -5.32 6.60 4.37
N GLY A 83 -4.64 6.14 5.41
CA GLY A 83 -3.25 6.46 5.69
C GLY A 83 -3.08 7.18 7.02
N VAL A 84 -1.96 6.92 7.69
CA VAL A 84 -1.57 7.63 8.90
C VAL A 84 -1.11 9.05 8.53
N PHE A 85 -1.38 10.05 9.36
CA PHE A 85 -0.89 11.41 9.13
C PHE A 85 0.64 11.49 9.29
N PRO A 86 1.29 12.45 8.61
CA PRO A 86 2.75 12.56 8.60
C PRO A 86 3.38 12.68 9.98
N ASP A 87 2.74 13.39 10.91
CA ASP A 87 3.20 13.58 12.29
C ASP A 87 3.12 12.32 13.15
N ALA A 88 2.15 11.43 12.86
CA ALA A 88 1.95 10.17 13.58
C ALA A 88 2.71 8.98 12.93
N THR A 89 3.37 9.18 11.78
CA THR A 89 4.01 8.09 11.03
C THR A 89 5.16 7.45 11.81
N ASP A 90 5.97 8.23 12.51
CA ASP A 90 7.13 7.71 13.26
C ASP A 90 6.69 6.74 14.36
N ALA A 91 5.60 7.07 15.07
CA ALA A 91 5.03 6.19 16.09
C ALA A 91 4.50 4.88 15.49
N LEU A 92 3.91 4.93 14.30
CA LEU A 92 3.44 3.73 13.62
C LEU A 92 4.61 2.86 13.10
N VAL A 93 5.71 3.47 12.64
CA VAL A 93 6.94 2.76 12.29
C VAL A 93 7.46 1.96 13.48
N GLU A 94 7.55 2.59 14.66
CA GLU A 94 7.98 1.90 15.88
C GLU A 94 7.02 0.78 16.28
N ALA A 95 5.71 0.98 16.17
CA ALA A 95 4.72 -0.07 16.42
C ALA A 95 4.88 -1.26 15.47
N CYS A 96 5.11 -1.02 14.18
CA CYS A 96 5.36 -2.08 13.20
C CYS A 96 6.64 -2.86 13.52
N ARG A 97 7.71 -2.18 13.93
CA ARG A 97 8.97 -2.82 14.35
C ARG A 97 8.79 -3.65 15.62
N ALA A 98 8.09 -3.12 16.60
CA ALA A 98 7.81 -3.81 17.86
C ALA A 98 6.98 -5.09 17.64
N CYS A 99 6.08 -5.11 16.66
CA CYS A 99 5.33 -6.29 16.25
C CYS A 99 6.15 -7.30 15.40
N GLY A 100 7.42 -7.00 15.07
CA GLY A 100 8.26 -7.87 14.25
C GLY A 100 7.87 -7.94 12.77
N LEU A 101 7.11 -6.97 12.26
CA LEU A 101 6.74 -6.90 10.85
C LEU A 101 7.97 -6.68 9.96
N ASN A 102 7.92 -7.26 8.75
CA ASN A 102 8.93 -7.04 7.72
C ASN A 102 8.68 -5.68 7.01
N LEU A 103 8.89 -4.58 7.75
CA LEU A 103 8.67 -3.22 7.28
C LEU A 103 9.76 -2.80 6.30
N GLN A 104 9.38 -2.54 5.04
CA GLN A 104 10.28 -2.19 3.94
C GLN A 104 10.27 -0.71 3.59
N GLY A 105 9.17 -0.01 3.81
CA GLY A 105 9.05 1.36 3.37
C GLY A 105 7.72 2.03 3.68
N LEU A 106 7.51 3.13 2.98
CA LEU A 106 6.30 3.95 3.04
C LEU A 106 5.60 3.99 1.68
N MET A 107 4.29 4.20 1.71
CA MET A 107 3.46 4.37 0.53
C MET A 107 2.61 5.63 0.67
N CYS A 108 2.39 6.38 -0.42
CA CYS A 108 1.40 7.44 -0.46
C CYS A 108 0.63 7.49 -1.77
N ILE A 109 -0.56 8.10 -1.68
CA ILE A 109 -1.38 8.52 -2.81
C ILE A 109 -1.67 10.01 -2.58
N PRO A 110 -0.99 10.93 -3.30
CA PRO A 110 -1.22 12.36 -3.16
C PRO A 110 -2.66 12.78 -3.44
N PRO A 111 -3.14 13.92 -2.93
CA PRO A 111 -4.36 14.56 -3.39
C PRO A 111 -4.32 14.80 -4.90
N VAL A 112 -5.46 14.63 -5.57
CA VAL A 112 -5.55 14.76 -7.04
C VAL A 112 -5.34 16.21 -7.49
N ASP A 113 -5.77 17.16 -6.66
CA ASP A 113 -5.76 18.58 -6.97
C ASP A 113 -4.51 19.31 -6.48
N GLU A 114 -3.53 18.58 -5.94
CA GLU A 114 -2.29 19.15 -5.42
C GLU A 114 -1.07 18.72 -6.24
N GLU A 115 0.02 19.50 -6.14
CA GLU A 115 1.28 19.20 -6.80
C GLU A 115 1.95 17.97 -6.16
N PRO A 116 2.08 16.84 -6.88
CA PRO A 116 2.49 15.56 -6.28
C PRO A 116 3.96 15.57 -5.79
N SER A 117 4.80 16.43 -6.33
CA SER A 117 6.23 16.51 -5.98
C SER A 117 6.46 16.84 -4.49
N LEU A 118 5.60 17.68 -3.91
CA LEU A 118 5.66 18.03 -2.48
C LEU A 118 5.38 16.83 -1.59
N HIS A 119 4.39 16.02 -1.96
CA HIS A 119 4.01 14.80 -1.24
C HIS A 119 5.09 13.72 -1.35
N PHE A 120 5.69 13.56 -2.54
CA PHE A 120 6.79 12.62 -2.74
C PHE A 120 8.04 13.03 -1.96
N ALA A 121 8.37 14.33 -1.93
CA ALA A 121 9.45 14.84 -1.12
C ALA A 121 9.21 14.61 0.38
N LEU A 122 8.00 14.88 0.87
CA LEU A 122 7.60 14.62 2.25
C LEU A 122 7.72 13.14 2.61
N LEU A 123 7.17 12.24 1.77
CA LEU A 123 7.26 10.79 2.00
C LEU A 123 8.70 10.33 2.08
N ARG A 124 9.55 10.79 1.16
CA ARG A 124 10.98 10.48 1.14
C ARG A 124 11.68 10.93 2.42
N GLU A 125 11.39 12.13 2.91
CA GLU A 125 11.99 12.65 4.14
C GLU A 125 11.55 11.84 5.36
N ILE A 126 10.27 11.48 5.46
CA ILE A 126 9.77 10.61 6.53
C ILE A 126 10.45 9.24 6.48
N ALA A 127 10.57 8.65 5.30
CA ALA A 127 11.26 7.37 5.13
C ALA A 127 12.74 7.47 5.55
N ARG A 128 13.45 8.51 5.11
CA ARG A 128 14.86 8.76 5.42
C ARG A 128 15.11 8.87 6.93
N ARG A 129 14.32 9.67 7.66
CA ARG A 129 14.48 9.84 9.12
C ARG A 129 14.18 8.55 9.89
N ASN A 130 13.36 7.66 9.31
CA ASN A 130 13.05 6.35 9.89
C ASN A 130 13.96 5.22 9.37
N GLY A 131 14.97 5.51 8.55
CA GLY A 131 15.89 4.51 8.01
C GLY A 131 15.21 3.50 7.06
N LEU A 132 14.09 3.88 6.44
CA LEU A 132 13.34 3.07 5.47
C LEU A 132 13.80 3.40 4.05
N LYS A 133 13.92 2.37 3.20
CA LYS A 133 14.42 2.51 1.83
C LYS A 133 13.32 2.41 0.77
N GLY A 134 12.24 1.70 1.06
CA GLY A 134 11.13 1.50 0.13
C GLY A 134 10.25 2.74 0.03
N LEU A 135 9.98 3.19 -1.20
CA LEU A 135 9.07 4.30 -1.50
C LEU A 135 8.10 3.83 -2.58
N SER A 136 6.87 3.47 -2.18
CA SER A 136 5.77 3.15 -3.09
C SER A 136 4.96 4.40 -3.33
N MET A 137 5.18 5.06 -4.45
CA MET A 137 4.55 6.30 -4.84
C MET A 137 4.58 6.47 -6.36
N GLY A 138 3.63 7.22 -6.89
CA GLY A 138 3.46 7.42 -8.33
C GLY A 138 2.51 6.40 -8.97
N MET A 139 1.50 6.94 -9.64
CA MET A 139 0.51 6.22 -10.43
C MET A 139 0.58 6.65 -11.90
N SER A 140 -0.36 6.23 -12.74
CA SER A 140 -0.35 6.48 -14.20
C SER A 140 -0.18 7.95 -14.58
N GLY A 141 -0.66 8.89 -13.75
CA GLY A 141 -0.60 10.33 -14.03
C GLY A 141 0.70 11.03 -13.57
N ASP A 142 1.40 10.47 -12.57
CA ASP A 142 2.47 11.16 -11.85
C ASP A 142 3.74 10.33 -11.61
N PHE A 143 3.77 9.05 -12.06
CA PHE A 143 4.94 8.18 -11.85
C PHE A 143 6.27 8.75 -12.38
N PRO A 144 6.34 9.53 -13.46
CA PRO A 144 7.62 10.11 -13.91
C PRO A 144 8.18 11.09 -12.88
N VAL A 145 7.32 11.87 -12.23
CA VAL A 145 7.69 12.76 -11.12
C VAL A 145 8.14 11.94 -9.91
N ALA A 146 7.37 10.92 -9.54
CA ALA A 146 7.72 10.04 -8.42
C ALA A 146 9.10 9.40 -8.56
N ILE A 147 9.49 8.98 -9.78
CA ILE A 147 10.82 8.43 -10.06
C ILE A 147 11.92 9.46 -9.78
N GLN A 148 11.72 10.72 -10.15
CA GLN A 148 12.69 11.81 -9.86
C GLN A 148 12.85 12.03 -8.35
N PHE A 149 11.81 11.77 -7.57
CA PHE A 149 11.85 11.84 -6.10
C PHE A 149 12.30 10.53 -5.43
N GLY A 150 12.72 9.53 -6.20
CA GLY A 150 13.31 8.30 -5.69
C GLY A 150 12.34 7.16 -5.43
N ALA A 151 11.17 7.13 -6.12
CA ALA A 151 10.27 5.99 -6.03
C ALA A 151 10.99 4.68 -6.32
N THR A 152 10.82 3.70 -5.44
CA THR A 152 11.30 2.32 -5.63
C THR A 152 10.23 1.43 -6.25
N HIS A 153 8.97 1.81 -6.06
CA HIS A 153 7.78 1.13 -6.60
C HIS A 153 6.83 2.18 -7.17
N VAL A 154 6.37 1.97 -8.40
CA VAL A 154 5.32 2.75 -9.05
C VAL A 154 4.12 1.84 -9.35
N ARG A 155 2.91 2.38 -9.32
CA ARG A 155 1.67 1.62 -9.45
C ARG A 155 0.92 2.03 -10.73
N VAL A 156 1.35 1.48 -11.86
CA VAL A 156 0.86 1.87 -13.18
C VAL A 156 -0.20 0.90 -13.66
N GLY A 157 -1.43 1.37 -13.82
CA GLY A 157 -2.57 0.59 -14.30
C GLY A 157 -3.13 1.14 -15.60
N THR A 158 -3.85 2.26 -15.55
CA THR A 158 -4.55 2.81 -16.73
C THR A 158 -3.65 3.18 -17.90
N ALA A 159 -2.41 3.57 -17.64
CA ALA A 159 -1.43 3.86 -18.72
C ALA A 159 -0.98 2.60 -19.49
N ILE A 160 -1.15 1.40 -18.91
CA ILE A 160 -0.79 0.13 -19.55
C ILE A 160 -2.04 -0.57 -20.10
N PHE A 161 -3.11 -0.65 -19.32
CA PHE A 161 -4.30 -1.45 -19.63
C PHE A 161 -5.49 -0.64 -20.15
N GLY A 162 -5.38 0.69 -20.21
CA GLY A 162 -6.49 1.57 -20.55
C GLY A 162 -7.50 1.75 -19.39
N TYR A 163 -8.55 2.50 -19.64
CA TYR A 163 -9.61 2.72 -18.64
C TYR A 163 -10.44 1.43 -18.47
N ARG A 164 -10.68 1.07 -17.21
CA ARG A 164 -11.61 -0.02 -16.90
C ARG A 164 -13.04 0.48 -17.11
N PRO A 165 -13.89 -0.24 -17.89
CA PRO A 165 -15.32 0.11 -17.94
C PRO A 165 -15.91 -0.01 -16.53
N PRO A 166 -16.84 0.90 -16.13
CA PRO A 166 -17.47 0.84 -14.81
C PRO A 166 -18.18 -0.51 -14.66
N THR A 167 -17.78 -1.27 -13.66
CA THR A 167 -18.51 -2.47 -13.25
C THR A 167 -19.72 -2.01 -12.44
N GLY A 168 -20.89 -2.64 -12.62
CA GLY A 168 -22.16 -2.22 -12.02
C GLY A 168 -22.17 -2.09 -10.48
N ASN A 169 -21.06 -2.35 -9.80
CA ASN A 169 -20.83 -2.15 -8.37
C ASN A 169 -20.07 -0.86 -8.03
N ASP A 170 -19.64 -0.08 -9.02
CA ASP A 170 -18.84 1.13 -8.80
C ASP A 170 -19.71 2.41 -8.75
N VAL A 171 -21.05 2.27 -8.76
CA VAL A 171 -21.99 3.38 -8.84
C VAL A 171 -22.09 4.19 -7.54
N ASP A 172 -21.51 3.70 -6.44
CA ASP A 172 -21.60 4.32 -5.10
C ASP A 172 -20.24 4.82 -4.53
N GLN A 173 -19.21 4.99 -5.35
CA GLN A 173 -17.98 5.63 -4.88
C GLN A 173 -17.78 6.96 -5.61
N PRO A 174 -17.69 8.10 -4.89
CA PRO A 174 -17.25 9.34 -5.49
C PRO A 174 -15.86 9.16 -6.05
N ALA A 175 -15.62 9.74 -7.21
CA ALA A 175 -14.32 9.74 -7.88
C ALA A 175 -13.24 10.23 -6.92
N ALA A 176 -12.24 9.37 -6.66
CA ALA A 176 -11.04 9.72 -5.91
C ALA A 176 -10.03 10.38 -6.85
#